data_fda2dad6f22806d3ee74db1081dab176
#
_entry.id   fda2dad6f22806d3ee74db1081dab176
#
_cell.length_a   1.000
_cell.length_b   1.000
_cell.length_c   1.000
_cell.angle_alpha   90.00
_cell.angle_beta   90.00
_cell.angle_gamma   90.00
#
_symmetry.space_group_name_H-M   'P 1'
#
loop_
_entity.id
_entity.type
_entity.pdbx_description
1 polymer ?
#
loop_
_entity_poly.entity_id
_entity_poly.type
_entity_poly.pdbx_seq_one_letter_code
_entity_poly.pdbx_strand_id
1 'polypeptide(L)'
;MCKRTIRKGLATAAAVVTLLSGMPAQAAEGEPSTSAKAAVLMECQTGRVLYAKNESEQLPMASTTKIMTALLAVENCDLNQPVTVTGEMALVEGSSMGLHIGDVITVEGLVTGALLASGNDAANAIALT
;
A
#
# COMPACT_ATOMS: atom_id res chain seq x y z
N MET A 1 25.52 -44.95 -46.20
CA MET A 1 24.34 -45.29 -45.43
C MET A 1 24.24 -44.50 -44.04
N CYS A 2 25.05 -43.47 -43.82
CA CYS A 2 25.11 -42.83 -42.53
C CYS A 2 24.23 -41.53 -42.37
N LYS A 3 23.79 -40.88 -43.46
CA LYS A 3 23.05 -39.61 -43.43
C LYS A 3 21.56 -39.71 -43.05
N ARG A 4 20.97 -40.92 -43.15
CA ARG A 4 19.51 -41.12 -42.94
C ARG A 4 19.14 -41.33 -41.46
N THR A 5 20.07 -41.81 -40.65
CA THR A 5 19.88 -42.11 -39.22
C THR A 5 19.98 -40.85 -38.37
N ILE A 6 20.83 -39.88 -38.75
CA ILE A 6 21.02 -38.62 -38.04
C ILE A 6 19.77 -37.72 -38.18
N ARG A 7 19.10 -37.71 -39.35
CA ARG A 7 17.88 -36.94 -39.58
C ARG A 7 16.67 -37.41 -38.74
N LYS A 8 16.60 -38.72 -38.46
CA LYS A 8 15.52 -39.30 -37.63
C LYS A 8 15.74 -39.01 -36.14
N GLY A 9 17.00 -38.96 -35.69
CA GLY A 9 17.33 -38.60 -34.29
C GLY A 9 17.08 -37.12 -33.95
N LEU A 10 17.34 -36.20 -34.90
CA LEU A 10 17.07 -34.79 -34.70
C LEU A 10 15.56 -34.46 -34.67
N ALA A 11 14.76 -35.17 -35.49
CA ALA A 11 13.31 -34.97 -35.54
C ALA A 11 12.61 -35.41 -34.23
N THR A 12 13.09 -36.49 -33.61
CA THR A 12 12.57 -36.99 -32.34
C THR A 12 12.99 -36.10 -31.15
N ALA A 13 14.20 -35.55 -31.15
CA ALA A 13 14.66 -34.62 -30.12
C ALA A 13 13.90 -33.29 -30.16
N ALA A 14 13.61 -32.76 -31.35
CA ALA A 14 12.82 -31.53 -31.49
C ALA A 14 11.36 -31.71 -31.06
N ALA A 15 10.75 -32.88 -31.27
CA ALA A 15 9.38 -33.16 -30.84
C ALA A 15 9.23 -33.30 -29.32
N VAL A 16 10.26 -33.77 -28.61
CA VAL A 16 10.23 -33.89 -27.13
C VAL A 16 10.38 -32.52 -26.46
N VAL A 17 11.16 -31.59 -27.00
CA VAL A 17 11.35 -30.26 -26.48
C VAL A 17 10.07 -29.42 -26.62
N THR A 18 9.29 -29.57 -27.67
CA THR A 18 8.01 -28.86 -27.86
C THR A 18 6.89 -29.37 -26.96
N LEU A 19 6.95 -30.62 -26.47
CA LEU A 19 5.95 -31.16 -25.55
C LEU A 19 6.16 -30.72 -24.09
N LEU A 20 7.36 -30.26 -23.71
CA LEU A 20 7.64 -29.75 -22.36
C LEU A 20 7.32 -28.28 -22.21
N SER A 21 7.14 -27.52 -23.27
CA SER A 21 6.82 -26.07 -23.21
C SER A 21 5.31 -25.74 -23.09
N GLY A 22 4.48 -26.77 -23.02
CA GLY A 22 3.03 -26.64 -23.01
C GLY A 22 2.37 -26.96 -21.66
N MET A 23 3.10 -26.95 -20.54
CA MET A 23 2.41 -27.00 -19.23
C MET A 23 1.69 -25.69 -19.00
N PRO A 24 0.34 -25.64 -19.02
CA PRO A 24 -0.36 -24.46 -18.58
C PRO A 24 0.09 -24.17 -17.15
N ALA A 25 0.53 -22.96 -16.89
CA ALA A 25 0.69 -22.48 -15.52
C ALA A 25 -0.66 -22.67 -14.85
N GLN A 26 -0.76 -23.66 -13.97
CA GLN A 26 -1.99 -23.89 -13.20
C GLN A 26 -2.15 -22.69 -12.30
N ALA A 27 -3.09 -21.80 -12.64
CA ALA A 27 -3.52 -20.74 -11.75
C ALA A 27 -3.97 -21.41 -10.46
N ALA A 28 -3.49 -20.91 -9.33
CA ALA A 28 -3.91 -21.40 -8.02
C ALA A 28 -5.45 -21.34 -7.98
N GLU A 29 -6.09 -22.52 -7.85
CA GLU A 29 -7.54 -22.60 -7.73
C GLU A 29 -7.96 -21.97 -6.40
N GLY A 30 -8.67 -20.88 -6.49
CA GLY A 30 -9.30 -20.18 -5.38
C GLY A 30 -9.08 -18.67 -5.47
N GLU A 31 -10.17 -17.93 -5.65
CA GLU A 31 -10.11 -16.48 -5.45
C GLU A 31 -9.69 -16.19 -4.01
N PRO A 32 -8.83 -15.18 -3.76
CA PRO A 32 -8.51 -14.76 -2.42
C PRO A 32 -9.80 -14.49 -1.63
N SER A 33 -9.94 -15.05 -0.44
CA SER A 33 -11.09 -14.79 0.41
C SER A 33 -10.67 -14.00 1.65
N THR A 34 -11.51 -13.07 2.08
CA THR A 34 -11.29 -12.27 3.27
C THR A 34 -12.59 -12.06 4.03
N SER A 35 -12.51 -12.02 5.37
CA SER A 35 -13.62 -11.66 6.25
C SER A 35 -13.93 -10.16 6.26
N ALA A 36 -13.06 -9.31 5.68
CA ALA A 36 -13.31 -7.88 5.57
C ALA A 36 -14.59 -7.59 4.77
N LYS A 37 -15.29 -6.50 5.10
CA LYS A 37 -16.48 -6.04 4.36
C LYS A 37 -16.11 -5.61 2.94
N ALA A 38 -14.99 -4.90 2.80
CA ALA A 38 -14.40 -4.51 1.52
C ALA A 38 -12.90 -4.77 1.53
N ALA A 39 -12.31 -5.04 0.37
CA ALA A 39 -10.88 -5.25 0.21
C ALA A 39 -10.45 -4.95 -1.24
N VAL A 40 -9.26 -4.41 -1.39
CA VAL A 40 -8.60 -4.23 -2.69
C VAL A 40 -7.15 -4.67 -2.58
N LEU A 41 -6.69 -5.46 -3.53
CA LEU A 41 -5.29 -5.78 -3.72
C LEU A 41 -4.84 -5.18 -5.06
N MET A 42 -3.81 -4.35 -5.01
CA MET A 42 -3.32 -3.61 -6.17
C MET A 42 -1.83 -3.83 -6.35
N GLU A 43 -1.39 -3.98 -7.58
CA GLU A 43 0.02 -3.97 -7.93
C GLU A 43 0.54 -2.53 -7.92
N CYS A 44 1.61 -2.27 -7.14
CA CYS A 44 2.06 -0.91 -6.82
C CYS A 44 2.65 -0.13 -8.01
N GLN A 45 3.27 -0.82 -8.99
CA GLN A 45 3.97 -0.13 -10.09
C GLN A 45 3.00 0.31 -11.18
N THR A 46 2.01 -0.54 -11.49
CA THR A 46 1.09 -0.32 -12.61
C THR A 46 -0.28 0.18 -12.16
N GLY A 47 -0.61 0.08 -10.87
CA GLY A 47 -1.94 0.37 -10.35
C GLY A 47 -2.99 -0.69 -10.73
N ARG A 48 -2.58 -1.85 -11.27
CA ARG A 48 -3.50 -2.90 -11.67
C ARG A 48 -4.14 -3.55 -10.44
N VAL A 49 -5.47 -3.58 -10.41
CA VAL A 49 -6.23 -4.30 -9.39
C VAL A 49 -6.11 -5.81 -9.64
N LEU A 50 -5.61 -6.54 -8.66
CA LEU A 50 -5.43 -7.99 -8.68
C LEU A 50 -6.59 -8.73 -8.01
N TYR A 51 -7.23 -8.09 -7.03
CA TYR A 51 -8.42 -8.58 -6.34
C TYR A 51 -9.23 -7.40 -5.83
N ALA A 52 -10.54 -7.51 -5.91
CA ALA A 52 -11.46 -6.50 -5.41
C ALA A 52 -12.69 -7.16 -4.80
N LYS A 53 -13.12 -6.64 -3.65
CA LYS A 53 -14.36 -7.00 -2.95
C LYS A 53 -15.00 -5.72 -2.46
N ASN A 54 -16.17 -5.37 -2.97
CA ASN A 54 -16.91 -4.16 -2.60
C ASN A 54 -16.03 -2.89 -2.59
N GLU A 55 -15.11 -2.78 -3.55
CA GLU A 55 -14.07 -1.73 -3.61
C GLU A 55 -14.62 -0.32 -3.73
N SER A 56 -15.84 -0.18 -4.21
CA SER A 56 -16.53 1.11 -4.36
C SER A 56 -17.48 1.42 -3.20
N GLU A 57 -17.58 0.54 -2.19
CA GLU A 57 -18.45 0.77 -1.05
C GLU A 57 -17.85 1.83 -0.12
N GLN A 58 -18.64 2.84 0.21
CA GLN A 58 -18.22 3.91 1.13
C GLN A 58 -18.30 3.41 2.58
N LEU A 59 -17.16 3.07 3.13
CA LEU A 59 -17.01 2.56 4.49
C LEU A 59 -16.08 3.46 5.32
N PRO A 60 -16.30 3.54 6.65
CA PRO A 60 -15.34 4.16 7.54
C PRO A 60 -13.99 3.44 7.47
N MET A 61 -12.94 4.17 7.13
CA MET A 61 -11.60 3.61 6.92
C MET A 61 -10.67 3.76 8.14
N ALA A 62 -11.19 4.23 9.26
CA ALA A 62 -10.45 4.46 10.49
C ALA A 62 -9.16 5.28 10.23
N SER A 63 -8.05 4.91 10.87
CA SER A 63 -6.78 5.67 10.80
C SER A 63 -6.08 5.65 9.45
N THR A 64 -6.51 4.85 8.47
CA THR A 64 -5.97 4.97 7.11
C THR A 64 -6.25 6.34 6.48
N THR A 65 -7.23 7.10 6.98
CA THR A 65 -7.46 8.51 6.64
C THR A 65 -6.20 9.37 6.83
N LYS A 66 -5.35 9.06 7.82
CA LYS A 66 -4.12 9.82 8.10
C LYS A 66 -3.07 9.74 6.99
N ILE A 67 -3.16 8.74 6.12
CA ILE A 67 -2.31 8.64 4.92
C ILE A 67 -2.58 9.85 4.01
N MET A 68 -3.85 10.23 3.82
CA MET A 68 -4.20 11.41 3.03
C MET A 68 -3.76 12.70 3.72
N THR A 69 -3.95 12.83 5.04
CA THR A 69 -3.46 13.98 5.81
C THR A 69 -1.95 14.15 5.67
N ALA A 70 -1.20 13.05 5.83
CA ALA A 70 0.25 13.05 5.67
C ALA A 70 0.69 13.41 4.25
N LEU A 71 0.01 12.87 3.22
CA LEU A 71 0.30 13.18 1.82
C LEU A 71 0.11 14.67 1.54
N LEU A 72 -1.00 15.25 1.96
CA LEU A 72 -1.28 16.66 1.79
C LEU A 72 -0.25 17.55 2.51
N ALA A 73 0.19 17.15 3.72
CA ALA A 73 1.24 17.87 4.43
C ALA A 73 2.58 17.83 3.66
N VAL A 74 2.97 16.67 3.16
CA VAL A 74 4.23 16.51 2.39
C VAL A 74 4.20 17.30 1.09
N GLU A 75 3.04 17.42 0.44
CA GLU A 75 2.92 18.13 -0.84
C GLU A 75 2.78 19.64 -0.69
N ASN A 76 2.28 20.15 0.44
CA ASN A 76 1.87 21.54 0.57
C ASN A 76 2.58 22.33 1.68
N CYS A 77 3.27 21.66 2.62
CA CYS A 77 3.92 22.31 3.75
C CYS A 77 5.45 22.23 3.67
N ASP A 78 6.13 23.17 4.32
CA ASP A 78 7.56 23.02 4.63
C ASP A 78 7.69 22.02 5.81
N LEU A 79 8.25 20.86 5.56
CA LEU A 79 8.41 19.80 6.56
C LEU A 79 9.28 20.21 7.74
N ASN A 80 10.17 21.18 7.55
CA ASN A 80 11.02 21.74 8.63
C ASN A 80 10.35 22.87 9.41
N GLN A 81 9.17 23.35 8.98
CA GLN A 81 8.44 24.40 9.66
C GLN A 81 8.15 24.00 11.10
N PRO A 82 8.55 24.80 12.10
CA PRO A 82 8.18 24.57 13.49
C PRO A 82 6.72 24.95 13.74
N VAL A 83 6.00 24.08 14.43
CA VAL A 83 4.61 24.27 14.82
C VAL A 83 4.58 24.32 16.34
N THR A 84 4.00 25.39 16.91
CA THR A 84 3.74 25.47 18.36
C THR A 84 2.37 24.88 18.65
N VAL A 85 2.34 23.83 19.45
CA VAL A 85 1.12 23.09 19.78
C VAL A 85 0.18 23.92 20.62
N THR A 86 -1.04 24.09 20.16
CA THR A 86 -2.13 24.77 20.88
C THR A 86 -3.02 23.76 21.60
N GLY A 87 -3.94 24.28 22.46
CA GLY A 87 -4.95 23.43 23.12
C GLY A 87 -5.88 22.73 22.12
N GLU A 88 -6.23 23.40 21.03
CA GLU A 88 -7.06 22.84 19.96
C GLU A 88 -6.37 21.68 19.24
N MET A 89 -5.05 21.74 19.08
CA MET A 89 -4.25 20.68 18.46
C MET A 89 -4.13 19.46 19.38
N ALA A 90 -3.84 19.67 20.68
CA ALA A 90 -3.50 18.60 21.61
C ALA A 90 -4.71 17.88 22.22
N LEU A 91 -5.82 18.60 22.46
CA LEU A 91 -6.97 18.09 23.20
C LEU A 91 -7.96 17.39 22.27
N VAL A 92 -7.59 16.20 21.82
CA VAL A 92 -8.40 15.36 20.92
C VAL A 92 -8.59 13.96 21.51
N GLU A 93 -9.70 13.33 21.17
CA GLU A 93 -9.99 11.97 21.61
C GLU A 93 -9.28 10.92 20.73
N GLY A 94 -9.06 9.73 21.30
CA GLY A 94 -8.55 8.55 20.60
C GLY A 94 -7.03 8.41 20.71
N SER A 95 -6.40 7.79 19.71
CA SER A 95 -4.95 7.58 19.69
C SER A 95 -4.21 8.90 19.61
N SER A 96 -3.15 9.05 20.41
CA SER A 96 -2.35 10.28 20.50
C SER A 96 -0.87 9.95 20.44
N MET A 97 -0.05 10.84 19.90
CA MET A 97 1.40 10.78 20.06
C MET A 97 1.86 11.45 21.35
N GLY A 98 0.97 12.09 22.09
CA GLY A 98 1.24 12.71 23.39
C GLY A 98 1.71 14.16 23.32
N LEU A 99 1.16 14.97 22.40
CA LEU A 99 1.46 16.39 22.32
C LEU A 99 0.92 17.16 23.53
N HIS A 100 1.72 18.11 24.05
CA HIS A 100 1.32 19.01 25.11
C HIS A 100 1.26 20.46 24.59
N ILE A 101 0.41 21.24 25.21
CA ILE A 101 0.29 22.67 24.89
C ILE A 101 1.64 23.35 25.11
N GLY A 102 2.13 24.07 24.10
CA GLY A 102 3.42 24.74 24.12
C GLY A 102 4.59 23.94 23.58
N ASP A 103 4.41 22.67 23.28
CA ASP A 103 5.44 21.89 22.55
C ASP A 103 5.73 22.56 21.21
N VAL A 104 6.99 22.45 20.77
CA VAL A 104 7.41 22.89 19.44
C VAL A 104 7.92 21.69 18.69
N ILE A 105 7.25 21.37 17.58
CA ILE A 105 7.56 20.19 16.75
C ILE A 105 7.49 20.58 15.28
N THR A 106 8.31 19.95 14.44
CA THR A 106 8.28 20.19 12.99
C THR A 106 7.07 19.51 12.34
N VAL A 107 6.65 19.98 11.16
CA VAL A 107 5.63 19.31 10.35
C VAL A 107 6.02 17.85 10.07
N GLU A 108 7.31 17.56 9.79
CA GLU A 108 7.83 16.19 9.65
C GLU A 108 7.57 15.34 10.90
N GLY A 109 7.83 15.91 12.09
CA GLY A 109 7.56 15.26 13.36
C GLY A 109 6.07 14.94 13.55
N LEU A 110 5.19 15.87 13.18
CA LEU A 110 3.75 15.66 13.19
C LEU A 110 3.30 14.57 12.21
N VAL A 111 3.81 14.58 10.97
CA VAL A 111 3.54 13.54 9.96
C VAL A 111 3.97 12.16 10.49
N THR A 112 5.17 12.09 11.06
CA THR A 112 5.70 10.86 11.66
C THR A 112 4.81 10.36 12.81
N GLY A 113 4.40 11.23 13.71
CA GLY A 113 3.51 10.91 14.82
C GLY A 113 2.11 10.48 14.38
N ALA A 114 1.56 11.15 13.36
CA ALA A 114 0.28 10.77 12.78
C ALA A 114 0.30 9.37 12.18
N LEU A 115 1.39 8.97 11.50
CA LEU A 115 1.49 7.69 10.83
C LEU A 115 1.93 6.55 11.77
N LEU A 116 2.93 6.77 12.65
CA LEU A 116 3.49 5.70 13.48
C LEU A 116 2.68 5.47 14.77
N ALA A 117 2.28 6.54 15.45
CA ALA A 117 1.47 6.45 16.68
C ALA A 117 -0.03 6.50 16.40
N SER A 118 -0.41 6.67 15.13
CA SER A 118 -1.80 6.95 14.76
C SER A 118 -2.38 8.16 15.53
N GLY A 119 -1.53 9.16 15.81
CA GLY A 119 -1.87 10.32 16.65
C GLY A 119 -2.96 11.19 16.02
N ASN A 120 -4.10 11.32 16.70
CA ASN A 120 -5.15 12.24 16.30
C ASN A 120 -4.72 13.69 16.58
N ASP A 121 -4.00 13.93 17.69
CA ASP A 121 -3.38 15.20 18.03
C ASP A 121 -2.41 15.68 16.94
N ALA A 122 -1.54 14.80 16.45
CA ALA A 122 -0.64 15.12 15.36
C ALA A 122 -1.39 15.43 14.04
N ALA A 123 -2.39 14.62 13.69
CA ALA A 123 -3.19 14.85 12.49
C ALA A 123 -3.97 16.15 12.57
N ASN A 124 -4.52 16.48 13.75
CA ASN A 124 -5.23 17.75 14.01
C ASN A 124 -4.27 18.94 13.95
N ALA A 125 -3.05 18.81 14.51
CA ALA A 125 -2.03 19.85 14.42
C ALA A 125 -1.63 20.13 12.97
N ILE A 126 -1.45 19.10 12.12
CA ILE A 126 -1.20 19.28 10.68
C ILE A 126 -2.33 20.05 10.01
N ALA A 127 -3.58 19.73 10.31
CA ALA A 127 -4.73 20.36 9.67
C ALA A 127 -4.91 21.85 10.06
N LEU A 128 -4.33 22.27 11.19
CA LEU A 128 -4.40 23.63 11.72
C LEU A 128 -3.12 24.46 11.43
N THR A 129 -2.14 23.87 10.75
CA THR A 129 -0.91 24.55 10.32
C THR A 129 -1.03 25.12 8.92
#